data_5eebdd65137895775a85af934904a52d
#
_entry.id   5eebdd65137895775a85af934904a52d
#
_cell.length_a   1.000
_cell.length_b   1.000
_cell.length_c   1.000
_cell.angle_alpha   90.00
_cell.angle_beta   90.00
_cell.angle_gamma   90.00
#
_symmetry.space_group_name_H-M   'P 1'
#
loop_
_entity.id
_entity.type
_entity.pdbx_description
1 polymer ?
#
loop_
_entity_poly.entity_id
_entity_poly.type
_entity_poly.pdbx_seq_one_letter_code
_entity_poly.pdbx_strand_id
1 'polypeptide(L)'
;MRVLKTSERNEFRHELVRKQNHKCKLCQTEVTGEDSHLDHDHLTGYCRSALCPRCNRVLGVIETWSRIINMSLPKWLTQIVKYLSTDYSDNPIYPSHPNDMTKKFKRLSKADMIELLEDIYPEMDLTKYTKSQLAKLYRDSWKTT
;
A
#
# COMPACT_ATOMS: atom_id res chain seq x y z
N MET A 1 8.70 36.83 -7.13
CA MET A 1 8.25 35.58 -6.45
C MET A 1 7.40 35.95 -5.26
N ARG A 2 6.17 35.40 -5.15
CA ARG A 2 5.25 35.73 -4.02
C ARG A 2 5.35 34.63 -2.97
N VAL A 3 5.58 35.01 -1.71
CA VAL A 3 5.47 34.13 -0.56
C VAL A 3 4.03 34.21 -0.03
N LEU A 4 3.41 33.04 0.17
CA LEU A 4 2.06 32.94 0.71
C LEU A 4 2.06 33.34 2.19
N LYS A 5 1.17 34.24 2.59
CA LYS A 5 1.01 34.61 4.02
C LYS A 5 0.34 33.45 4.77
N THR A 6 0.66 33.31 6.05
CA THR A 6 0.08 32.27 6.91
C THR A 6 -1.45 32.35 6.94
N SER A 7 -2.02 33.55 6.95
CA SER A 7 -3.48 33.79 6.91
C SER A 7 -4.14 33.33 5.61
N GLU A 8 -3.41 33.32 4.50
CA GLU A 8 -3.91 32.93 3.16
C GLU A 8 -3.82 31.42 2.92
N ARG A 9 -3.10 30.69 3.78
CA ARG A 9 -2.80 29.27 3.58
C ARG A 9 -4.05 28.39 3.42
N ASN A 10 -5.05 28.60 4.26
CA ASN A 10 -6.28 27.81 4.23
C ASN A 10 -7.11 28.11 2.97
N GLU A 11 -7.24 29.39 2.63
CA GLU A 11 -7.96 29.78 1.42
C GLU A 11 -7.31 29.21 0.16
N PHE A 12 -6.00 29.32 0.05
CA PHE A 12 -5.25 28.72 -1.07
C PHE A 12 -5.38 27.21 -1.14
N ARG A 13 -5.39 26.52 0.00
CA ARG A 13 -5.64 25.08 0.07
C ARG A 13 -7.04 24.74 -0.46
N HIS A 14 -8.08 25.46 -0.03
CA HIS A 14 -9.45 25.28 -0.51
C HIS A 14 -9.58 25.54 -2.01
N GLU A 15 -8.86 26.55 -2.52
CA GLU A 15 -8.80 26.82 -3.96
C GLU A 15 -8.21 25.61 -4.73
N LEU A 16 -7.10 25.04 -4.24
CA LEU A 16 -6.51 23.85 -4.85
C LEU A 16 -7.45 22.65 -4.79
N VAL A 17 -8.16 22.43 -3.69
CA VAL A 17 -9.15 21.34 -3.58
C VAL A 17 -10.23 21.50 -4.65
N ARG A 18 -10.78 22.72 -4.83
CA ARG A 18 -11.74 22.98 -5.91
C ARG A 18 -11.15 22.72 -7.30
N LYS A 19 -9.95 23.21 -7.58
CA LYS A 19 -9.23 22.96 -8.85
C LYS A 19 -8.94 21.50 -9.12
N GLN A 20 -8.88 20.68 -8.07
CA GLN A 20 -8.66 19.24 -8.14
C GLN A 20 -9.96 18.42 -8.15
N ASN A 21 -11.12 19.07 -8.36
CA ASN A 21 -12.45 18.44 -8.32
C ASN A 21 -12.67 17.66 -7.01
N HIS A 22 -12.28 18.25 -5.88
CA HIS A 22 -12.39 17.67 -4.54
C HIS A 22 -11.70 16.30 -4.40
N LYS A 23 -10.58 16.09 -5.10
CA LYS A 23 -9.82 14.84 -5.05
C LYS A 23 -8.38 15.07 -4.64
N CYS A 24 -7.86 14.18 -3.82
CA CYS A 24 -6.44 14.13 -3.51
C CYS A 24 -5.62 13.99 -4.80
N LYS A 25 -4.61 14.81 -4.99
CA LYS A 25 -3.83 14.83 -6.24
C LYS A 25 -3.09 13.52 -6.51
N LEU A 26 -2.78 12.71 -5.47
CA LEU A 26 -2.07 11.45 -5.62
C LEU A 26 -3.02 10.24 -5.74
N CYS A 27 -3.89 10.02 -4.76
CA CYS A 27 -4.69 8.78 -4.70
C CYS A 27 -6.13 8.92 -5.22
N GLN A 28 -6.52 10.12 -5.63
CA GLN A 28 -7.86 10.43 -6.16
C GLN A 28 -9.03 10.22 -5.16
N THR A 29 -8.75 9.92 -3.90
CA THR A 29 -9.77 9.88 -2.85
C THR A 29 -10.36 11.28 -2.65
N GLU A 30 -11.65 11.37 -2.38
CA GLU A 30 -12.33 12.63 -2.06
C GLU A 30 -11.70 13.30 -0.85
N VAL A 31 -11.58 14.63 -0.92
CA VAL A 31 -11.06 15.49 0.15
C VAL A 31 -11.82 16.80 0.20
N THR A 32 -11.95 17.35 1.40
CA THR A 32 -12.45 18.69 1.64
C THR A 32 -11.31 19.68 1.89
N GLY A 33 -11.62 20.94 2.01
CA GLY A 33 -10.64 21.94 2.43
C GLY A 33 -10.14 21.69 3.85
N GLU A 34 -10.97 21.18 4.74
CA GLU A 34 -10.67 20.96 6.16
C GLU A 34 -9.82 19.70 6.38
N ASP A 35 -10.08 18.62 5.66
CA ASP A 35 -9.42 17.32 5.83
C ASP A 35 -8.24 17.10 4.87
N SER A 36 -7.85 18.12 4.12
CA SER A 36 -6.69 18.08 3.22
C SER A 36 -5.48 18.83 3.79
N HIS A 37 -4.32 18.55 3.25
CA HIS A 37 -3.07 19.24 3.54
C HIS A 37 -2.56 19.97 2.30
N LEU A 38 -2.11 21.21 2.48
CA LEU A 38 -1.37 21.94 1.46
C LEU A 38 0.04 21.38 1.41
N ASP A 39 0.33 20.65 0.36
CA ASP A 39 1.65 20.08 0.13
C ASP A 39 2.59 21.10 -0.53
N HIS A 40 3.88 21.01 -0.23
CA HIS A 40 4.90 21.89 -0.79
C HIS A 40 6.23 21.16 -0.97
N ASP A 41 7.04 21.65 -1.87
CA ASP A 41 8.39 21.15 -2.08
C ASP A 41 9.32 21.64 -0.97
N HIS A 42 9.97 20.72 -0.27
CA HIS A 42 10.82 21.04 0.87
C HIS A 42 12.15 21.71 0.51
N LEU A 43 12.57 21.66 -0.74
CA LEU A 43 13.80 22.32 -1.22
C LEU A 43 13.51 23.72 -1.75
N THR A 44 12.45 23.87 -2.52
CA THR A 44 12.13 25.12 -3.20
C THR A 44 11.09 25.96 -2.46
N GLY A 45 10.30 25.35 -1.58
CA GLY A 45 9.19 25.97 -0.84
C GLY A 45 7.93 26.17 -1.65
N TYR A 46 7.89 25.81 -2.93
CA TYR A 46 6.68 25.98 -3.75
C TYR A 46 5.56 25.04 -3.30
N CYS A 47 4.35 25.62 -3.13
CA CYS A 47 3.15 24.84 -2.93
C CYS A 47 2.87 23.99 -4.18
N ARG A 48 2.61 22.70 -3.99
CA ARG A 48 2.36 21.74 -5.08
C ARG A 48 0.86 21.51 -5.29
N SER A 49 0.18 20.97 -4.28
CA SER A 49 -1.23 20.60 -4.41
C SER A 49 -1.86 20.32 -3.04
N ALA A 50 -3.17 20.01 -3.03
CA ALA A 50 -3.86 19.51 -1.84
C ALA A 50 -3.83 17.98 -1.84
N LEU A 51 -3.41 17.39 -0.73
CA LEU A 51 -3.33 15.94 -0.52
C LEU A 51 -4.19 15.53 0.68
N CYS A 52 -4.69 14.29 0.65
CA CYS A 52 -5.28 13.69 1.85
C CYS A 52 -4.19 13.46 2.92
N PRO A 53 -4.55 13.38 4.21
CA PRO A 53 -3.57 13.21 5.30
C PRO A 53 -2.64 12.00 5.12
N ARG A 54 -3.17 10.90 4.59
CA ARG A 54 -2.39 9.68 4.33
C ARG A 54 -1.32 9.89 3.26
N CYS A 55 -1.70 10.44 2.12
CA CYS A 55 -0.76 10.70 1.03
C CYS A 55 0.31 11.72 1.44
N ASN A 56 -0.08 12.81 2.12
CA ASN A 56 0.86 13.81 2.61
C ASN A 56 1.90 13.21 3.56
N ARG A 57 1.46 12.37 4.51
CA ARG A 57 2.37 11.68 5.43
C ARG A 57 3.32 10.73 4.72
N VAL A 58 2.79 9.86 3.84
CA VAL A 58 3.59 8.86 3.12
C VAL A 58 4.61 9.53 2.20
N LEU A 59 4.19 10.57 1.48
CA LEU A 59 5.10 11.34 0.62
C LEU A 59 6.25 11.96 1.42
N GLY A 60 5.95 12.58 2.56
CA GLY A 60 6.99 13.17 3.43
C GLY A 60 8.00 12.12 3.95
N VAL A 61 7.52 10.91 4.28
CA VAL A 61 8.41 9.78 4.63
C VAL A 61 9.30 9.41 3.45
N ILE A 62 8.72 9.21 2.27
CA ILE A 62 9.47 8.86 1.05
C ILE A 62 10.51 9.94 0.72
N GLU A 63 10.16 11.22 0.76
CA GLU A 63 11.08 12.32 0.51
C GLU A 63 12.23 12.36 1.54
N THR A 64 11.93 12.07 2.80
CA THR A 64 12.95 12.02 3.86
C THR A 64 13.92 10.86 3.64
N TRP A 65 13.41 9.66 3.40
CA TRP A 65 14.23 8.47 3.23
C TRP A 65 14.98 8.45 1.89
N SER A 66 14.49 9.12 0.85
CA SER A 66 15.17 9.22 -0.43
C SER A 66 16.56 9.87 -0.34
N ARG A 67 16.81 10.67 0.70
CA ARG A 67 18.12 11.28 0.96
C ARG A 67 19.22 10.26 1.25
N ILE A 68 18.85 9.06 1.72
CA ILE A 68 19.78 7.94 1.97
C ILE A 68 20.18 7.25 0.67
N ILE A 69 19.35 7.40 -0.35
CA ILE A 69 19.55 6.77 -1.65
C ILE A 69 20.30 7.75 -2.54
N ASN A 70 21.50 7.38 -2.98
CA ASN A 70 22.33 8.23 -3.83
C ASN A 70 21.76 8.33 -5.26
N MET A 71 20.50 8.77 -5.35
CA MET A 71 19.73 8.90 -6.60
C MET A 71 18.60 9.91 -6.42
N SER A 72 18.21 10.63 -7.48
CA SER A 72 17.05 11.52 -7.43
C SER A 72 15.76 10.74 -7.16
N LEU A 73 14.87 11.30 -6.34
CA LEU A 73 13.62 10.65 -5.94
C LEU A 73 12.75 10.21 -7.14
N PRO A 74 12.51 11.02 -8.19
CA PRO A 74 11.72 10.57 -9.33
C PRO A 74 12.34 9.35 -10.04
N LYS A 75 13.65 9.33 -10.19
CA LYS A 75 14.37 8.20 -10.81
C LYS A 75 14.24 6.95 -9.96
N TRP A 76 14.39 7.06 -8.64
CA TRP A 76 14.22 5.94 -7.71
C TRP A 76 12.79 5.39 -7.72
N LEU A 77 11.77 6.26 -7.69
CA LEU A 77 10.37 5.84 -7.78
C LEU A 77 10.07 5.11 -9.10
N THR A 78 10.64 5.57 -10.21
CA THR A 78 10.53 4.86 -11.50
C THR A 78 11.12 3.45 -11.41
N GLN A 79 12.27 3.29 -10.75
CA GLN A 79 12.87 1.97 -10.56
C GLN A 79 12.02 1.09 -9.63
N ILE A 80 11.42 1.65 -8.56
CA ILE A 80 10.49 0.93 -7.70
C ILE A 80 9.29 0.41 -8.48
N VAL A 81 8.66 1.27 -9.30
CA VAL A 81 7.52 0.85 -10.13
C VAL A 81 7.94 -0.31 -11.03
N LYS A 82 9.06 -0.20 -11.73
CA LYS A 82 9.57 -1.28 -12.57
C LYS A 82 9.82 -2.56 -11.78
N TYR A 83 10.48 -2.46 -10.63
CA TYR A 83 10.79 -3.60 -9.76
C TYR A 83 9.52 -4.31 -9.28
N LEU A 84 8.53 -3.56 -8.77
CA LEU A 84 7.28 -4.13 -8.27
C LEU A 84 6.34 -4.66 -9.36
N SER A 85 6.50 -4.20 -10.60
CA SER A 85 5.71 -4.66 -11.75
C SER A 85 6.35 -5.84 -12.49
N THR A 86 7.56 -6.25 -12.09
CA THR A 86 8.24 -7.39 -12.68
C THR A 86 7.64 -8.68 -12.13
N ASP A 87 7.37 -9.64 -13.01
CA ASP A 87 7.00 -10.99 -12.60
C ASP A 87 8.23 -11.73 -12.08
N TYR A 88 8.12 -12.23 -10.87
CA TYR A 88 9.18 -13.01 -10.20
C TYR A 88 8.72 -14.45 -9.91
N SER A 89 7.68 -14.94 -10.57
CA SER A 89 7.09 -16.26 -10.34
C SER A 89 8.08 -17.42 -10.59
N ASP A 90 9.11 -17.17 -11.40
CA ASP A 90 10.20 -18.15 -11.65
C ASP A 90 11.21 -18.23 -10.48
N ASN A 91 11.15 -17.31 -9.53
CA ASN A 91 12.03 -17.33 -8.37
C ASN A 91 11.49 -18.25 -7.26
N PRO A 92 12.38 -18.87 -6.45
CA PRO A 92 11.94 -19.67 -5.32
C PRO A 92 11.20 -18.82 -4.26
N ILE A 93 10.25 -19.44 -3.59
CA ILE A 93 9.51 -18.84 -2.50
C ILE A 93 10.42 -18.56 -1.30
N TYR A 94 10.28 -17.38 -0.71
CA TYR A 94 11.07 -16.99 0.46
C TYR A 94 10.85 -17.95 1.65
N PRO A 95 11.91 -18.39 2.35
CA PRO A 95 11.82 -19.49 3.31
C PRO A 95 10.80 -19.34 4.45
N SER A 96 10.57 -18.12 4.94
CA SER A 96 9.58 -17.91 6.02
C SER A 96 8.14 -17.78 5.51
N HIS A 97 7.92 -17.54 4.21
CA HIS A 97 6.61 -17.23 3.64
C HIS A 97 5.53 -18.28 3.95
N PRO A 98 5.77 -19.61 3.81
CA PRO A 98 4.79 -20.63 4.16
C PRO A 98 4.33 -20.57 5.62
N ASN A 99 5.26 -20.29 6.54
CA ASN A 99 4.95 -20.17 7.96
C ASN A 99 4.11 -18.91 8.25
N ASP A 100 4.44 -17.79 7.62
CA ASP A 100 3.72 -16.54 7.83
C ASP A 100 2.32 -16.61 7.22
N MET A 101 2.16 -17.22 6.07
CA MET A 101 0.86 -17.50 5.45
C MET A 101 0.03 -18.47 6.30
N THR A 102 0.64 -19.52 6.86
CA THR A 102 -0.05 -20.45 7.77
C THR A 102 -0.53 -19.74 9.05
N LYS A 103 0.21 -18.77 9.59
CA LYS A 103 -0.25 -17.94 10.72
C LYS A 103 -1.46 -17.09 10.35
N LYS A 104 -1.47 -16.49 9.17
CA LYS A 104 -2.63 -15.72 8.66
C LYS A 104 -3.84 -16.64 8.46
N PHE A 105 -3.64 -17.80 7.81
CA PHE A 105 -4.68 -18.79 7.56
C PHE A 105 -5.36 -19.27 8.84
N LYS A 106 -4.62 -19.51 9.92
CA LYS A 106 -5.17 -19.91 11.24
C LYS A 106 -6.14 -18.90 11.86
N ARG A 107 -6.10 -17.63 11.43
CA ARG A 107 -7.00 -16.56 11.93
C ARG A 107 -8.36 -16.56 11.23
N LEU A 108 -8.49 -17.26 10.12
CA LEU A 108 -9.73 -17.36 9.34
C LEU A 108 -10.81 -18.15 10.08
N SER A 109 -12.06 -18.00 9.68
CA SER A 109 -13.14 -18.89 10.08
C SER A 109 -12.92 -20.28 9.50
N LYS A 110 -13.61 -21.31 10.04
CA LYS A 110 -13.51 -22.66 9.46
C LYS A 110 -14.05 -22.70 8.02
N ALA A 111 -15.11 -21.94 7.73
CA ALA A 111 -15.69 -21.85 6.40
C ALA A 111 -14.69 -21.27 5.38
N ASP A 112 -14.07 -20.12 5.70
CA ASP A 112 -13.08 -19.49 4.83
C ASP A 112 -11.83 -20.39 4.63
N MET A 113 -11.44 -21.16 5.66
CA MET A 113 -10.35 -22.13 5.55
C MET A 113 -10.67 -23.27 4.57
N ILE A 114 -11.91 -23.74 4.57
CA ILE A 114 -12.39 -24.77 3.66
C ILE A 114 -12.40 -24.21 2.23
N GLU A 115 -13.02 -23.06 2.01
CA GLU A 115 -13.09 -22.40 0.72
C GLU A 115 -11.71 -22.25 0.06
N LEU A 116 -10.70 -21.78 0.82
CA LEU A 116 -9.33 -21.64 0.30
C LEU A 116 -8.60 -22.97 0.04
N LEU A 117 -9.05 -24.07 0.64
CA LEU A 117 -8.43 -25.37 0.45
C LEU A 117 -9.13 -26.23 -0.60
N GLU A 118 -10.37 -25.91 -0.99
CA GLU A 118 -11.14 -26.64 -1.99
C GLU A 118 -10.43 -26.65 -3.35
N ASP A 119 -9.84 -25.53 -3.75
CA ASP A 119 -9.06 -25.42 -4.99
C ASP A 119 -7.78 -26.27 -4.95
N ILE A 120 -7.20 -26.49 -3.76
CA ILE A 120 -5.96 -27.24 -3.58
C ILE A 120 -6.24 -28.75 -3.45
N TYR A 121 -7.35 -29.09 -2.82
CA TYR A 121 -7.75 -30.48 -2.50
C TYR A 121 -9.20 -30.76 -2.93
N PRO A 122 -9.51 -30.70 -4.23
CA PRO A 122 -10.89 -30.79 -4.72
C PRO A 122 -11.57 -32.14 -4.43
N GLU A 123 -10.81 -33.22 -4.23
CA GLU A 123 -11.35 -34.56 -3.96
C GLU A 123 -11.56 -34.83 -2.45
N MET A 124 -11.26 -33.87 -1.57
CA MET A 124 -11.34 -34.07 -0.12
C MET A 124 -12.59 -33.45 0.48
N ASP A 125 -13.31 -34.20 1.32
CA ASP A 125 -14.38 -33.64 2.16
C ASP A 125 -13.77 -32.90 3.36
N LEU A 126 -13.45 -31.63 3.14
CA LEU A 126 -12.76 -30.77 4.12
C LEU A 126 -13.65 -30.43 5.31
N THR A 127 -14.97 -30.61 5.23
CA THR A 127 -15.91 -30.34 6.35
C THR A 127 -15.64 -31.20 7.58
N LYS A 128 -15.09 -32.40 7.39
CA LYS A 128 -14.73 -33.35 8.46
C LYS A 128 -13.49 -32.97 9.27
N TYR A 129 -12.70 -32.00 8.76
CA TYR A 129 -11.44 -31.63 9.39
C TYR A 129 -11.64 -30.54 10.45
N THR A 130 -10.87 -30.59 11.51
CA THR A 130 -10.76 -29.52 12.50
C THR A 130 -9.93 -28.37 11.94
N LYS A 131 -10.07 -27.17 12.51
CA LYS A 131 -9.25 -26.01 12.10
C LYS A 131 -7.75 -26.29 12.18
N SER A 132 -7.29 -27.08 13.15
CA SER A 132 -5.88 -27.47 13.29
C SER A 132 -5.42 -28.36 12.14
N GLN A 133 -6.26 -29.31 11.74
CA GLN A 133 -5.98 -30.19 10.59
C GLN A 133 -5.98 -29.43 9.27
N LEU A 134 -6.95 -28.53 9.06
CA LEU A 134 -6.98 -27.64 7.89
C LEU A 134 -5.71 -26.77 7.81
N ALA A 135 -5.28 -26.20 8.93
CA ALA A 135 -4.03 -25.42 8.98
C ALA A 135 -2.77 -26.27 8.68
N LYS A 136 -2.79 -27.56 9.02
CA LYS A 136 -1.74 -28.50 8.65
C LYS A 136 -1.75 -28.76 7.14
N LEU A 137 -2.91 -29.05 6.57
CA LEU A 137 -3.07 -29.25 5.11
C LEU A 137 -2.56 -28.03 4.34
N TYR A 138 -2.97 -26.82 4.74
CA TYR A 138 -2.51 -25.58 4.11
C TYR A 138 -0.98 -25.42 4.19
N ARG A 139 -0.38 -25.71 5.32
CA ARG A 139 1.09 -25.66 5.46
C ARG A 139 1.78 -26.70 4.59
N ASP A 140 1.21 -27.89 4.49
CA ASP A 140 1.83 -29.00 3.75
C ASP A 140 1.67 -28.80 2.23
N SER A 141 0.67 -28.07 1.74
CA SER A 141 0.53 -27.72 0.31
C SER A 141 1.73 -26.94 -0.24
N TRP A 142 2.40 -26.15 0.59
CA TRP A 142 3.62 -25.41 0.18
C TRP A 142 4.85 -26.28 -0.09
N LYS A 143 4.80 -27.56 0.24
CA LYS A 143 5.91 -28.52 0.01
C LYS A 143 5.79 -29.25 -1.32
N THR A 144 4.61 -29.21 -1.92
CA THR A 144 4.28 -29.96 -3.15
C THR A 144 4.33 -29.10 -4.40
N THR A 145 4.65 -27.81 -4.24
CA THR A 145 4.89 -26.85 -5.31
C THR A 145 6.40 -26.71 -5.52
#